data_46db25c9472aa134965fae74b7d3c60f
#
_entry.id   46db25c9472aa134965fae74b7d3c60f
#
_cell.length_a   1.000
_cell.length_b   1.000
_cell.length_c   1.000
_cell.angle_alpha   90.00
_cell.angle_beta   90.00
_cell.angle_gamma   90.00
#
_symmetry.space_group_name_H-M   'P 1'
#
loop_
_entity.id
_entity.type
_entity.pdbx_description
1 polymer ?
#
loop_
_entity_poly.entity_id
_entity_poly.type
_entity_poly.pdbx_seq_one_letter_code
_entity_poly.pdbx_strand_id
1 'polypeptide(L)'
;SEDDARFAASHKLPIIGINNRDLRILKIDLQNAKRLSALLPKDCAIVSESGINSYADLRSLSPIKSFLIGSSLSGAKNVYFAANSMLYGLNKVCGIRDEAALDAAIAGHASIAGLIFAKKSPRALDPETAALLVKHGHPYIDFAAVFVDEDLDEMVRIVKKTDVDYIQLHGHESAELIAALRRELPGVKIIKALCIKGNDDFKAYLKYEKICDLMLLDSG
;
A
#
# COMPACT_ATOMS: atom_id res chain seq x y z
N SER A 1 -27.81 15.59 -5.89
CA SER A 1 -27.91 17.05 -5.65
C SER A 1 -28.27 17.34 -4.20
N GLU A 2 -28.25 18.62 -3.80
CA GLU A 2 -28.71 19.02 -2.46
C GLU A 2 -30.22 18.79 -2.28
N ASP A 3 -31.02 18.95 -3.34
CA ASP A 3 -32.43 18.69 -3.32
C ASP A 3 -32.74 17.22 -3.04
N ASP A 4 -31.99 16.29 -3.67
CA ASP A 4 -32.13 14.86 -3.39
C ASP A 4 -31.75 14.54 -1.94
N ALA A 5 -30.70 15.18 -1.40
CA ALA A 5 -30.29 14.99 -0.01
C ALA A 5 -31.39 15.49 0.97
N ARG A 6 -31.98 16.67 0.72
CA ARG A 6 -33.09 17.21 1.53
C ARG A 6 -34.35 16.33 1.43
N PHE A 7 -34.63 15.83 0.23
CA PHE A 7 -35.74 14.90 0.03
C PHE A 7 -35.52 13.61 0.84
N ALA A 8 -34.37 13.00 0.73
CA ALA A 8 -34.01 11.79 1.50
C ALA A 8 -34.07 12.03 3.01
N ALA A 9 -33.57 13.18 3.49
CA ALA A 9 -33.66 13.57 4.89
C ALA A 9 -35.08 13.65 5.41
N SER A 10 -36.02 14.18 4.61
CA SER A 10 -37.45 14.30 5.00
C SER A 10 -38.13 12.94 5.16
N HIS A 11 -37.63 11.87 4.54
CA HIS A 11 -38.19 10.53 4.59
C HIS A 11 -37.60 9.65 5.73
N LYS A 12 -36.69 10.19 6.55
CA LYS A 12 -36.08 9.51 7.72
C LYS A 12 -35.52 8.13 7.35
N LEU A 13 -34.83 8.03 6.21
CA LEU A 13 -34.20 6.78 5.75
C LEU A 13 -33.04 6.41 6.68
N PRO A 14 -32.95 5.13 7.10
CA PRO A 14 -31.89 4.71 8.02
C PRO A 14 -30.50 4.63 7.35
N ILE A 15 -30.46 4.47 6.02
CA ILE A 15 -29.22 4.36 5.22
C ILE A 15 -29.41 5.18 3.94
N ILE A 16 -28.43 6.02 3.61
CA ILE A 16 -28.42 6.83 2.39
C ILE A 16 -27.06 6.68 1.69
N GLY A 17 -27.10 6.23 0.42
CA GLY A 17 -25.94 6.22 -0.46
C GLY A 17 -25.74 7.58 -1.12
N ILE A 18 -24.52 8.10 -1.11
CA ILE A 18 -24.12 9.33 -1.82
C ILE A 18 -23.13 8.97 -2.90
N ASN A 19 -23.55 9.09 -4.15
CA ASN A 19 -22.69 8.83 -5.29
C ASN A 19 -21.81 10.04 -5.60
N ASN A 20 -20.48 9.87 -5.53
CA ASN A 20 -19.51 10.89 -5.90
C ASN A 20 -19.37 11.07 -7.42
N ARG A 21 -19.93 10.16 -8.21
CA ARG A 21 -19.96 10.29 -9.67
C ARG A 21 -21.24 10.98 -10.12
N ASP A 22 -21.10 12.11 -10.79
CA ASP A 22 -22.22 12.70 -11.54
C ASP A 22 -22.51 11.82 -12.78
N LEU A 23 -23.65 11.13 -12.76
CA LEU A 23 -24.00 10.17 -13.80
C LEU A 23 -24.31 10.82 -15.17
N ARG A 24 -24.51 12.15 -15.22
CA ARG A 24 -24.78 12.87 -16.47
C ARG A 24 -23.50 13.16 -17.23
N ILE A 25 -22.41 13.47 -16.53
CA ILE A 25 -21.11 13.86 -17.11
C ILE A 25 -19.96 12.92 -16.72
N LEU A 26 -20.26 11.89 -15.94
CA LEU A 26 -19.34 10.84 -15.43
C LEU A 26 -18.14 11.40 -14.63
N LYS A 27 -18.18 12.65 -14.21
CA LYS A 27 -17.15 13.27 -13.37
C LYS A 27 -17.27 12.81 -11.93
N ILE A 28 -16.14 12.53 -11.29
CA ILE A 28 -16.03 12.16 -9.88
C ILE A 28 -15.59 13.37 -9.06
N ASP A 29 -16.29 13.61 -7.94
CA ASP A 29 -15.93 14.58 -6.90
C ASP A 29 -16.14 13.96 -5.53
N LEU A 30 -15.04 13.50 -4.89
CA LEU A 30 -15.11 12.89 -3.54
C LEU A 30 -15.66 13.84 -2.48
N GLN A 31 -15.51 15.15 -2.65
CA GLN A 31 -16.04 16.14 -1.70
C GLN A 31 -17.58 16.21 -1.74
N ASN A 32 -18.21 15.66 -2.80
CA ASN A 32 -19.67 15.61 -2.90
C ASN A 32 -20.32 14.87 -1.72
N ALA A 33 -19.80 13.68 -1.38
CA ALA A 33 -20.31 12.91 -0.24
C ALA A 33 -20.18 13.70 1.07
N LYS A 34 -19.05 14.36 1.29
CA LYS A 34 -18.82 15.17 2.49
C LYS A 34 -19.72 16.39 2.58
N ARG A 35 -19.93 17.07 1.46
CA ARG A 35 -20.81 18.23 1.38
C ARG A 35 -22.28 17.84 1.64
N LEU A 36 -22.77 16.81 0.96
CA LEU A 36 -24.16 16.36 1.08
C LEU A 36 -24.45 15.68 2.42
N SER A 37 -23.49 15.00 3.02
CA SER A 37 -23.64 14.36 4.33
C SER A 37 -23.99 15.36 5.44
N ALA A 38 -23.54 16.61 5.32
CA ALA A 38 -23.86 17.67 6.28
C ALA A 38 -25.35 18.08 6.27
N LEU A 39 -26.10 17.72 5.23
CA LEU A 39 -27.53 18.00 5.08
C LEU A 39 -28.42 16.85 5.60
N LEU A 40 -27.83 15.72 5.99
CA LEU A 40 -28.52 14.51 6.39
C LEU A 40 -28.62 14.39 7.92
N PRO A 41 -29.63 13.67 8.44
CA PRO A 41 -29.75 13.41 9.87
C PRO A 41 -28.54 12.68 10.44
N LYS A 42 -28.16 12.97 11.69
CA LYS A 42 -27.00 12.36 12.36
C LYS A 42 -27.15 10.86 12.66
N ASP A 43 -28.39 10.39 12.74
CA ASP A 43 -28.76 8.99 12.98
C ASP A 43 -28.89 8.17 11.68
N CYS A 44 -28.70 8.80 10.53
CA CYS A 44 -28.67 8.13 9.24
C CYS A 44 -27.26 7.58 8.95
N ALA A 45 -27.16 6.30 8.57
CA ALA A 45 -25.93 5.72 8.07
C ALA A 45 -25.66 6.20 6.64
N ILE A 46 -24.50 6.83 6.42
CA ILE A 46 -24.14 7.39 5.11
C ILE A 46 -23.11 6.48 4.46
N VAL A 47 -23.41 6.03 3.23
CA VAL A 47 -22.50 5.24 2.39
C VAL A 47 -21.96 6.14 1.28
N SER A 48 -20.66 6.39 1.25
CA SER A 48 -20.02 7.10 0.13
C SER A 48 -19.68 6.13 -0.99
N GLU A 49 -20.10 6.47 -2.21
CA GLU A 49 -20.00 5.58 -3.37
C GLU A 49 -19.22 6.24 -4.51
N SER A 50 -18.48 5.44 -5.26
CA SER A 50 -17.68 5.82 -6.42
C SER A 50 -16.45 6.71 -6.13
N GLY A 51 -15.38 6.47 -6.88
CA GLY A 51 -14.18 7.30 -6.92
C GLY A 51 -13.17 7.04 -5.80
N ILE A 52 -13.42 6.07 -4.93
CA ILE A 52 -12.51 5.69 -3.84
C ILE A 52 -11.49 4.70 -4.39
N ASN A 53 -10.21 5.08 -4.40
CA ASN A 53 -9.12 4.29 -4.98
C ASN A 53 -7.94 4.06 -4.01
N SER A 54 -7.94 4.73 -2.86
CA SER A 54 -6.83 4.68 -1.91
C SER A 54 -7.27 4.88 -0.45
N TYR A 55 -6.39 4.52 0.48
CA TYR A 55 -6.54 4.85 1.90
C TYR A 55 -6.66 6.35 2.15
N ALA A 56 -5.93 7.17 1.39
CA ALA A 56 -6.01 8.63 1.49
C ALA A 56 -7.41 9.14 1.11
N ASP A 57 -8.05 8.55 0.10
CA ASP A 57 -9.43 8.89 -0.28
C ASP A 57 -10.39 8.60 0.88
N LEU A 58 -10.31 7.40 1.50
CA LEU A 58 -11.12 7.05 2.67
C LEU A 58 -10.91 8.05 3.82
N ARG A 59 -9.66 8.39 4.11
CA ARG A 59 -9.32 9.35 5.16
C ARG A 59 -9.87 10.74 4.87
N SER A 60 -9.87 11.17 3.61
CA SER A 60 -10.39 12.47 3.19
C SER A 60 -11.90 12.60 3.39
N LEU A 61 -12.62 11.48 3.41
CA LEU A 61 -14.08 11.43 3.57
C LEU A 61 -14.54 11.43 5.03
N SER A 62 -13.63 11.45 6.00
CA SER A 62 -14.01 11.58 7.42
C SER A 62 -15.00 12.76 7.63
N PRO A 63 -16.10 12.57 8.41
CA PRO A 63 -16.40 11.47 9.34
C PRO A 63 -17.22 10.29 8.78
N ILE A 64 -17.41 10.19 7.46
CA ILE A 64 -18.14 9.06 6.84
C ILE A 64 -17.34 7.76 7.09
N LYS A 65 -18.04 6.69 7.48
CA LYS A 65 -17.44 5.41 7.88
C LYS A 65 -17.84 4.23 7.02
N SER A 66 -18.81 4.39 6.12
CA SER A 66 -19.29 3.32 5.25
C SER A 66 -19.05 3.68 3.78
N PHE A 67 -18.57 2.72 3.01
CA PHE A 67 -18.10 2.94 1.65
C PHE A 67 -18.55 1.81 0.74
N LEU A 68 -18.93 2.13 -0.49
CA LEU A 68 -19.15 1.17 -1.56
C LEU A 68 -18.02 1.31 -2.58
N ILE A 69 -17.19 0.27 -2.69
CA ILE A 69 -15.99 0.27 -3.50
C ILE A 69 -16.07 -0.91 -4.47
N GLY A 70 -16.03 -0.62 -5.75
CA GLY A 70 -16.12 -1.62 -6.81
C GLY A 70 -14.85 -1.68 -7.66
N SER A 71 -14.74 -0.82 -8.65
CA SER A 71 -13.74 -0.90 -9.72
C SER A 71 -12.29 -0.94 -9.26
N SER A 72 -11.94 -0.24 -8.20
CA SER A 72 -10.58 -0.25 -7.65
C SER A 72 -10.19 -1.59 -7.00
N LEU A 73 -11.16 -2.34 -6.48
CA LEU A 73 -10.92 -3.68 -5.96
C LEU A 73 -11.03 -4.75 -7.06
N SER A 74 -12.10 -4.72 -7.86
CA SER A 74 -12.34 -5.74 -8.90
C SER A 74 -11.30 -5.70 -10.03
N GLY A 75 -10.69 -4.55 -10.27
CA GLY A 75 -9.60 -4.38 -11.24
C GLY A 75 -8.20 -4.64 -10.66
N ALA A 76 -8.06 -4.91 -9.38
CA ALA A 76 -6.76 -5.13 -8.76
C ALA A 76 -6.21 -6.53 -9.09
N LYS A 77 -4.91 -6.61 -9.38
CA LYS A 77 -4.20 -7.88 -9.59
C LYS A 77 -4.29 -8.79 -8.36
N ASN A 78 -4.19 -8.21 -7.17
CA ASN A 78 -4.39 -8.86 -5.89
C ASN A 78 -5.47 -8.10 -5.10
N VAL A 79 -6.68 -8.66 -5.06
CA VAL A 79 -7.85 -8.02 -4.41
C VAL A 79 -7.67 -7.95 -2.89
N TYR A 80 -7.07 -8.98 -2.29
CA TYR A 80 -6.83 -9.03 -0.84
C TYR A 80 -5.87 -7.92 -0.40
N PHE A 81 -4.73 -7.79 -1.10
CA PHE A 81 -3.78 -6.70 -0.86
C PHE A 81 -4.42 -5.33 -1.06
N ALA A 82 -5.18 -5.13 -2.14
CA ALA A 82 -5.84 -3.87 -2.43
C ALA A 82 -6.86 -3.50 -1.33
N ALA A 83 -7.67 -4.47 -0.86
CA ALA A 83 -8.64 -4.25 0.20
C ALA A 83 -7.95 -3.91 1.53
N ASN A 84 -6.94 -4.67 1.94
CA ASN A 84 -6.19 -4.40 3.17
C ASN A 84 -5.49 -3.03 3.13
N SER A 85 -4.78 -2.73 2.05
CA SER A 85 -4.10 -1.45 1.88
C SER A 85 -5.07 -0.27 1.87
N MET A 86 -6.29 -0.47 1.37
CA MET A 86 -7.33 0.55 1.37
C MET A 86 -7.94 0.76 2.77
N LEU A 87 -8.14 -0.29 3.55
CA LEU A 87 -8.76 -0.20 4.87
C LEU A 87 -7.78 0.22 5.97
N TYR A 88 -6.57 -0.32 5.93
CA TYR A 88 -5.56 -0.19 7.00
C TYR A 88 -4.37 0.68 6.62
N GLY A 89 -4.28 1.12 5.36
CA GLY A 89 -3.10 1.78 4.79
C GLY A 89 -2.03 0.77 4.37
N LEU A 90 -1.03 1.27 3.66
CA LEU A 90 0.15 0.48 3.30
C LEU A 90 1.06 0.36 4.52
N ASN A 91 1.13 -0.83 5.11
CA ASN A 91 1.97 -1.11 6.26
C ASN A 91 2.88 -2.33 6.01
N LYS A 92 4.04 -2.36 6.64
CA LYS A 92 5.04 -3.40 6.47
C LYS A 92 5.55 -3.92 7.81
N VAL A 93 5.53 -5.24 7.99
CA VAL A 93 6.18 -5.93 9.11
C VAL A 93 7.48 -6.53 8.62
N CYS A 94 8.61 -6.15 9.24
CA CYS A 94 9.95 -6.50 8.75
C CYS A 94 10.67 -7.48 9.64
N GLY A 95 11.36 -8.45 9.01
CA GLY A 95 12.14 -9.46 9.69
C GLY A 95 11.34 -10.71 10.04
N ILE A 96 10.37 -11.05 9.19
CA ILE A 96 9.65 -12.33 9.21
C ILE A 96 10.65 -13.46 8.93
N ARG A 97 10.63 -14.53 9.74
CA ARG A 97 11.59 -15.63 9.63
C ARG A 97 10.97 -17.02 9.61
N ASP A 98 9.71 -17.12 9.96
CA ASP A 98 8.97 -18.38 10.05
C ASP A 98 7.49 -18.17 9.72
N GLU A 99 6.77 -19.29 9.51
CA GLU A 99 5.36 -19.27 9.16
C GLU A 99 4.48 -18.66 10.26
N ALA A 100 4.81 -18.91 11.54
CA ALA A 100 4.01 -18.39 12.65
C ALA A 100 4.05 -16.84 12.70
N ALA A 101 5.23 -16.25 12.48
CA ALA A 101 5.39 -14.81 12.38
C ALA A 101 4.68 -14.24 11.15
N LEU A 102 4.71 -14.98 10.03
CA LEU A 102 4.02 -14.61 8.79
C LEU A 102 2.50 -14.63 8.98
N ASP A 103 1.96 -15.69 9.55
CA ASP A 103 0.53 -15.83 9.84
C ASP A 103 0.03 -14.74 10.80
N ALA A 104 0.83 -14.40 11.81
CA ALA A 104 0.52 -13.29 12.70
C ALA A 104 0.51 -11.93 11.97
N ALA A 105 1.43 -11.71 11.02
CA ALA A 105 1.45 -10.50 10.20
C ALA A 105 0.22 -10.43 9.28
N ILE A 106 -0.17 -11.54 8.66
CA ILE A 106 -1.38 -11.64 7.81
C ILE A 106 -2.63 -11.38 8.66
N ALA A 107 -2.76 -12.02 9.83
CA ALA A 107 -3.89 -11.82 10.75
C ALA A 107 -3.95 -10.37 11.27
N GLY A 108 -2.80 -9.72 11.43
CA GLY A 108 -2.67 -8.30 11.76
C GLY A 108 -2.90 -7.34 10.59
N HIS A 109 -3.36 -7.83 9.44
CA HIS A 109 -3.61 -7.05 8.21
C HIS A 109 -2.40 -6.30 7.68
N ALA A 110 -1.20 -6.85 7.84
CA ALA A 110 -0.01 -6.32 7.19
C ALA A 110 -0.16 -6.42 5.67
N SER A 111 0.27 -5.36 4.96
CA SER A 111 0.27 -5.33 3.50
C SER A 111 1.53 -5.99 2.94
N ILE A 112 2.67 -5.82 3.61
CA ILE A 112 3.97 -6.27 3.14
C ILE A 112 4.73 -6.97 4.28
N ALA A 113 5.27 -8.17 3.99
CA ALA A 113 6.22 -8.90 4.85
C ALA A 113 7.64 -8.64 4.37
N GLY A 114 8.52 -8.17 5.25
CA GLY A 114 9.93 -7.94 4.94
C GLY A 114 10.79 -9.15 5.29
N LEU A 115 11.49 -9.70 4.29
CA LEU A 115 12.45 -10.80 4.39
C LEU A 115 13.87 -10.21 4.27
N ILE A 116 14.70 -10.40 5.28
CA ILE A 116 16.01 -9.75 5.36
C ILE A 116 17.10 -10.68 4.78
N PHE A 117 17.84 -10.17 3.79
CA PHE A 117 18.99 -10.86 3.18
C PHE A 117 20.34 -10.21 3.54
N ALA A 118 20.31 -9.13 4.34
CA ALA A 118 21.55 -8.52 4.83
C ALA A 118 22.31 -9.48 5.75
N LYS A 119 23.45 -10.00 5.31
CA LYS A 119 24.27 -11.06 5.96
C LYS A 119 24.62 -10.78 7.43
N LYS A 120 24.75 -9.50 7.80
CA LYS A 120 25.08 -9.07 9.18
C LYS A 120 23.86 -9.04 10.10
N SER A 121 22.66 -9.20 9.58
CA SER A 121 21.44 -9.15 10.37
C SER A 121 21.21 -10.48 11.12
N PRO A 122 20.89 -10.46 12.41
CA PRO A 122 20.50 -11.69 13.13
C PRO A 122 19.15 -12.25 12.66
N ARG A 123 18.44 -11.50 11.81
CA ARG A 123 17.17 -11.89 11.16
C ARG A 123 17.34 -12.25 9.70
N ALA A 124 18.58 -12.43 9.23
CA ALA A 124 18.82 -12.82 7.84
C ALA A 124 18.25 -14.22 7.56
N LEU A 125 17.69 -14.36 6.36
CA LEU A 125 17.15 -15.61 5.82
C LEU A 125 18.01 -16.11 4.67
N ASP A 126 18.03 -17.42 4.48
CA ASP A 126 18.46 -18.03 3.23
C ASP A 126 17.34 -17.95 2.17
N PRO A 127 17.68 -17.95 0.88
CA PRO A 127 16.70 -17.83 -0.19
C PRO A 127 15.71 -19.01 -0.28
N GLU A 128 16.10 -20.19 0.18
CA GLU A 128 15.27 -21.39 0.20
C GLU A 128 14.10 -21.23 1.18
N THR A 129 14.41 -20.88 2.42
CA THR A 129 13.42 -20.57 3.46
C THR A 129 12.51 -19.43 3.05
N ALA A 130 13.09 -18.36 2.48
CA ALA A 130 12.32 -17.22 2.00
C ALA A 130 11.32 -17.60 0.90
N ALA A 131 11.71 -18.45 -0.06
CA ALA A 131 10.81 -18.92 -1.12
C ALA A 131 9.62 -19.72 -0.57
N LEU A 132 9.84 -20.53 0.49
CA LEU A 132 8.76 -21.26 1.15
C LEU A 132 7.77 -20.30 1.82
N LEU A 133 8.27 -19.27 2.53
CA LEU A 133 7.44 -18.26 3.17
C LEU A 133 6.62 -17.46 2.15
N VAL A 134 7.23 -17.07 1.03
CA VAL A 134 6.53 -16.38 -0.05
C VAL A 134 5.40 -17.25 -0.62
N LYS A 135 5.69 -18.52 -0.90
CA LYS A 135 4.67 -19.47 -1.39
C LYS A 135 3.53 -19.67 -0.38
N HIS A 136 3.81 -19.70 0.92
CA HIS A 136 2.82 -19.82 1.99
C HIS A 136 1.94 -18.56 2.10
N GLY A 137 2.55 -17.38 2.04
CA GLY A 137 1.83 -16.10 2.27
C GLY A 137 1.08 -15.54 1.08
N HIS A 138 1.48 -15.83 -0.17
CA HIS A 138 0.71 -15.43 -1.35
C HIS A 138 -0.63 -16.21 -1.43
N PRO A 139 -1.75 -15.59 -1.76
CA PRO A 139 -1.94 -14.18 -2.18
C PRO A 139 -2.30 -13.21 -1.05
N TYR A 140 -2.14 -13.57 0.21
CA TYR A 140 -2.65 -12.80 1.36
C TYR A 140 -1.80 -11.59 1.75
N ILE A 141 -0.51 -11.60 1.43
CA ILE A 141 0.44 -10.54 1.74
C ILE A 141 1.49 -10.44 0.63
N ASP A 142 1.96 -9.22 0.32
CA ASP A 142 3.09 -9.02 -0.58
C ASP A 142 4.42 -9.14 0.19
N PHE A 143 5.52 -9.40 -0.51
CA PHE A 143 6.83 -9.62 0.09
C PHE A 143 7.88 -8.64 -0.39
N ALA A 144 8.73 -8.16 0.53
CA ALA A 144 9.87 -7.32 0.23
C ALA A 144 11.18 -7.99 0.64
N ALA A 145 12.06 -8.23 -0.32
CA ALA A 145 13.44 -8.63 -0.05
C ALA A 145 14.26 -7.40 0.37
N VAL A 146 14.83 -7.44 1.57
CA VAL A 146 15.58 -6.33 2.16
C VAL A 146 17.07 -6.58 2.03
N PHE A 147 17.76 -5.70 1.31
CA PHE A 147 19.20 -5.73 1.07
C PHE A 147 19.88 -4.50 1.66
N VAL A 148 21.16 -4.65 1.96
CA VAL A 148 22.07 -3.59 2.41
C VAL A 148 23.38 -3.72 1.65
N ASP A 149 23.62 -2.81 0.70
CA ASP A 149 24.84 -2.74 -0.11
C ASP A 149 25.24 -4.10 -0.73
N GLU A 150 24.26 -4.86 -1.24
CA GLU A 150 24.47 -6.17 -1.88
C GLU A 150 24.73 -6.00 -3.39
N ASP A 151 25.41 -6.96 -3.99
CA ASP A 151 25.73 -7.00 -5.41
C ASP A 151 24.48 -7.23 -6.28
N LEU A 152 24.43 -6.63 -7.47
CA LEU A 152 23.34 -6.75 -8.42
C LEU A 152 22.98 -8.21 -8.74
N ASP A 153 23.98 -9.00 -9.09
CA ASP A 153 23.77 -10.39 -9.51
C ASP A 153 23.17 -11.23 -8.38
N GLU A 154 23.61 -11.01 -7.15
CA GLU A 154 23.07 -11.71 -5.98
C GLU A 154 21.64 -11.26 -5.67
N MET A 155 21.32 -9.97 -5.75
CA MET A 155 19.95 -9.48 -5.60
C MET A 155 19.02 -10.09 -6.65
N VAL A 156 19.45 -10.09 -7.92
CA VAL A 156 18.68 -10.68 -9.04
C VAL A 156 18.45 -12.18 -8.82
N ARG A 157 19.50 -12.91 -8.39
CA ARG A 157 19.41 -14.34 -8.10
C ARG A 157 18.40 -14.63 -6.99
N ILE A 158 18.47 -13.89 -5.90
CA ILE A 158 17.56 -14.07 -4.75
C ILE A 158 16.11 -13.75 -5.16
N VAL A 159 15.89 -12.62 -5.83
CA VAL A 159 14.55 -12.20 -6.24
C VAL A 159 13.91 -13.20 -7.20
N LYS A 160 14.66 -13.68 -8.21
CA LYS A 160 14.18 -14.72 -9.13
C LYS A 160 13.86 -16.04 -8.44
N LYS A 161 14.58 -16.38 -7.38
CA LYS A 161 14.39 -17.59 -6.59
C LYS A 161 13.16 -17.48 -5.67
N THR A 162 12.93 -16.31 -5.09
CA THR A 162 11.93 -16.12 -4.04
C THR A 162 10.59 -15.59 -4.55
N ASP A 163 10.54 -15.00 -5.75
CA ASP A 163 9.34 -14.41 -6.37
C ASP A 163 8.68 -13.32 -5.49
N VAL A 164 9.50 -12.47 -4.87
CA VAL A 164 9.04 -11.34 -4.06
C VAL A 164 8.52 -10.19 -4.93
N ASP A 165 7.60 -9.39 -4.38
CA ASP A 165 6.95 -8.27 -5.07
C ASP A 165 7.78 -6.98 -5.02
N TYR A 166 8.61 -6.85 -4.00
CA TYR A 166 9.43 -5.64 -3.74
C TYR A 166 10.88 -6.00 -3.44
N ILE A 167 11.77 -5.08 -3.84
CA ILE A 167 13.14 -4.98 -3.34
C ILE A 167 13.22 -3.76 -2.44
N GLN A 168 13.67 -3.91 -1.19
CA GLN A 168 14.00 -2.77 -0.33
C GLN A 168 15.50 -2.61 -0.22
N LEU A 169 15.99 -1.47 -0.69
CA LEU A 169 17.38 -1.05 -0.65
C LEU A 169 17.62 -0.19 0.60
N HIS A 170 18.34 -0.73 1.57
CA HIS A 170 18.51 -0.11 2.90
C HIS A 170 19.94 0.34 3.19
N GLY A 171 20.79 0.34 2.18
CA GLY A 171 22.20 0.80 2.21
C GLY A 171 22.40 2.09 1.41
N HIS A 172 23.58 2.18 0.77
CA HIS A 172 24.03 3.35 -0.01
C HIS A 172 23.90 3.13 -1.52
N GLU A 173 22.96 2.26 -1.92
CA GLU A 173 22.79 1.84 -3.31
C GLU A 173 22.62 3.03 -4.25
N SER A 174 23.34 3.02 -5.37
CA SER A 174 23.35 4.13 -6.32
C SER A 174 22.13 4.14 -7.25
N ALA A 175 21.86 5.27 -7.92
CA ALA A 175 20.82 5.38 -8.94
C ALA A 175 21.08 4.46 -10.14
N GLU A 176 22.36 4.24 -10.48
CA GLU A 176 22.79 3.33 -11.56
C GLU A 176 22.43 1.89 -11.23
N LEU A 177 22.63 1.46 -9.97
CA LEU A 177 22.24 0.13 -9.50
C LEU A 177 20.71 -0.04 -9.56
N ILE A 178 19.96 0.95 -9.16
CA ILE A 178 18.47 0.94 -9.25
C ILE A 178 18.03 0.82 -10.71
N ALA A 179 18.67 1.56 -11.62
CA ALA A 179 18.36 1.45 -13.05
C ALA A 179 18.72 0.07 -13.63
N ALA A 180 19.77 -0.58 -13.13
CA ALA A 180 20.12 -1.94 -13.49
C ALA A 180 19.08 -2.96 -12.97
N LEU A 181 18.69 -2.85 -11.71
CA LEU A 181 17.64 -3.70 -11.12
C LEU A 181 16.32 -3.60 -11.90
N ARG A 182 15.92 -2.42 -12.34
CA ARG A 182 14.71 -2.23 -13.15
C ARG A 182 14.79 -2.93 -14.51
N ARG A 183 15.98 -3.02 -15.12
CA ARG A 183 16.16 -3.75 -16.39
C ARG A 183 16.10 -5.26 -16.19
N GLU A 184 16.75 -5.76 -15.14
CA GLU A 184 16.82 -7.20 -14.84
C GLU A 184 15.52 -7.77 -14.26
N LEU A 185 14.73 -6.93 -13.55
CA LEU A 185 13.54 -7.30 -12.80
C LEU A 185 12.38 -6.31 -13.05
N PRO A 186 11.86 -6.20 -14.30
CA PRO A 186 10.91 -5.14 -14.67
C PRO A 186 9.56 -5.22 -13.96
N GLY A 187 9.21 -6.38 -13.37
CA GLY A 187 7.95 -6.57 -12.64
C GLY A 187 8.02 -6.30 -11.14
N VAL A 188 9.22 -6.05 -10.59
CA VAL A 188 9.45 -5.91 -9.15
C VAL A 188 9.51 -4.43 -8.78
N LYS A 189 8.82 -4.05 -7.71
CA LYS A 189 8.82 -2.66 -7.21
C LYS A 189 10.01 -2.40 -6.30
N ILE A 190 10.50 -1.16 -6.30
CA ILE A 190 11.68 -0.76 -5.54
C ILE A 190 11.30 0.21 -4.42
N ILE A 191 11.65 -0.15 -3.19
CA ILE A 191 11.57 0.69 -2.00
C ILE A 191 12.99 1.16 -1.67
N LYS A 192 13.23 2.48 -1.62
CA LYS A 192 14.50 3.01 -1.13
C LYS A 192 14.34 3.52 0.30
N ALA A 193 15.10 2.94 1.22
CA ALA A 193 15.20 3.45 2.59
C ALA A 193 16.28 4.54 2.66
N LEU A 194 15.97 5.63 3.33
CA LEU A 194 16.87 6.74 3.61
C LEU A 194 16.88 7.03 5.11
N CYS A 195 18.07 7.07 5.67
CA CYS A 195 18.29 7.54 7.04
C CYS A 195 18.25 9.07 7.05
N ILE A 196 17.27 9.65 7.75
CA ILE A 196 17.06 11.09 7.86
C ILE A 196 17.41 11.54 9.29
N LYS A 197 18.52 12.24 9.42
CA LYS A 197 18.98 12.84 10.71
C LYS A 197 18.81 14.36 10.74
N GLY A 198 18.64 14.98 9.57
CA GLY A 198 18.52 16.44 9.44
C GLY A 198 18.02 16.89 8.08
N ASN A 199 17.86 18.21 7.93
CA ASN A 199 17.31 18.79 6.68
C ASN A 199 18.17 18.53 5.43
N ASP A 200 19.48 18.36 5.59
CA ASP A 200 20.37 18.10 4.45
C ASP A 200 20.18 16.69 3.85
N ASP A 201 19.71 15.73 4.65
CA ASP A 201 19.44 14.38 4.18
C ASP A 201 18.24 14.34 3.22
N PHE A 202 17.37 15.36 3.29
CA PHE A 202 16.25 15.51 2.35
C PHE A 202 16.70 15.73 0.90
N LYS A 203 17.93 16.20 0.67
CA LYS A 203 18.51 16.28 -0.68
C LYS A 203 18.69 14.90 -1.31
N ALA A 204 18.96 13.88 -0.48
CA ALA A 204 19.05 12.50 -0.93
C ALA A 204 17.68 11.97 -1.40
N TYR A 205 16.58 12.37 -0.77
CA TYR A 205 15.23 12.01 -1.19
C TYR A 205 14.98 12.38 -2.66
N LEU A 206 15.29 13.62 -3.05
CA LEU A 206 15.07 14.13 -4.41
C LEU A 206 15.82 13.32 -5.49
N LYS A 207 16.93 12.66 -5.11
CA LYS A 207 17.70 11.80 -6.02
C LYS A 207 16.95 10.52 -6.38
N TYR A 208 16.15 9.97 -5.45
CA TYR A 208 15.52 8.65 -5.57
C TYR A 208 14.02 8.72 -5.84
N GLU A 209 13.35 9.82 -5.50
CA GLU A 209 11.90 10.00 -5.57
C GLU A 209 11.28 9.61 -6.93
N LYS A 210 11.99 9.89 -8.04
CA LYS A 210 11.50 9.63 -9.40
C LYS A 210 11.88 8.27 -9.96
N ILE A 211 12.78 7.55 -9.28
CA ILE A 211 13.32 6.27 -9.76
C ILE A 211 12.92 5.08 -8.90
N CYS A 212 12.34 5.31 -7.73
CA CYS A 212 11.81 4.28 -6.86
C CYS A 212 10.27 4.36 -6.79
N ASP A 213 9.62 3.23 -6.47
CA ASP A 213 8.16 3.17 -6.34
C ASP A 213 7.70 3.68 -4.98
N LEU A 214 8.50 3.43 -3.94
CA LEU A 214 8.24 3.85 -2.58
C LEU A 214 9.53 4.37 -1.92
N MET A 215 9.34 5.33 -1.01
CA MET A 215 10.41 5.82 -0.15
C MET A 215 10.10 5.48 1.29
N LEU A 216 11.08 4.94 2.01
CA LEU A 216 11.02 4.71 3.44
C LEU A 216 11.97 5.67 4.13
N LEU A 217 11.45 6.50 5.03
CA LEU A 217 12.26 7.40 5.84
C LEU A 217 12.50 6.75 7.20
N ASP A 218 13.75 6.57 7.55
CA ASP A 218 14.18 5.94 8.81
C ASP A 218 14.96 6.96 9.65
N SER A 219 14.83 6.87 10.95
CA SER A 219 15.55 7.75 11.88
C SER A 219 16.99 7.27 12.18
N GLY A 220 17.35 6.05 11.73
CA GLY A 220 18.67 5.44 11.93
C GLY A 220 18.84 4.70 13.23
#